data_c0154d3d3e0d38cb0d07ed7c18fb256d
#
_entry.id   c0154d3d3e0d38cb0d07ed7c18fb256d
#
_cell.length_a   1.000
_cell.length_b   1.000
_cell.length_c   1.000
_cell.angle_alpha   90.00
_cell.angle_beta   90.00
_cell.angle_gamma   90.00
#
_symmetry.space_group_name_H-M   'P 1'
#
loop_
_entity.id
_entity.type
_entity.pdbx_description
1 polymer ?
#
loop_
_entity_poly.entity_id
_entity_poly.type
_entity_poly.pdbx_seq_one_letter_code
_entity_poly.pdbx_strand_id
1 'polypeptide(L)'
;MDNIEHHIAPVAAHVIEKAGGVPIVARICGRSEVSVYKWKWSKAKGGTGGLIPTECAQKLMSAAGRGEVNLVPEDFFEITSGRTWKHV
;
A
#
# COMPACT_ATOMS: atom_id res chain seq x y z
N MET A 1 19.26 8.38 -13.20
CA MET A 1 19.02 8.42 -12.92
C MET A 1 18.19 8.35 -12.14
N ASP A 2 18.10 8.47 -11.45
CA ASP A 2 17.23 8.69 -10.71
C ASP A 2 15.99 8.27 -11.13
N ASN A 3 15.75 7.91 -12.09
CA ASN A 3 14.57 7.47 -12.55
C ASN A 3 14.10 6.21 -12.01
N ILE A 4 14.96 5.44 -11.45
CA ILE A 4 14.61 4.19 -10.87
C ILE A 4 13.54 4.36 -9.85
N GLU A 5 13.60 5.42 -9.09
CA GLU A 5 12.61 5.63 -8.09
C GLU A 5 11.26 5.86 -8.67
N HIS A 6 11.21 6.39 -9.86
CA HIS A 6 9.93 6.65 -10.45
C HIS A 6 9.27 5.40 -10.95
N HIS A 7 10.03 4.35 -11.15
CA HIS A 7 9.47 3.13 -11.64
C HIS A 7 8.97 2.24 -10.53
N ILE A 8 9.29 2.57 -9.32
CA ILE A 8 8.89 1.77 -8.20
C ILE A 8 7.68 2.41 -7.56
N ALA A 9 6.54 1.83 -7.77
CA ALA A 9 5.34 2.37 -7.17
C ALA A 9 5.32 1.93 -5.72
N PRO A 10 5.16 2.85 -4.79
CA PRO A 10 5.07 2.46 -3.39
C PRO A 10 3.90 1.52 -3.19
N VAL A 11 4.10 0.51 -2.40
CA VAL A 11 3.06 -0.46 -2.12
C VAL A 11 1.83 0.23 -1.58
N ALA A 12 2.03 1.19 -0.69
CA ALA A 12 0.89 1.89 -0.08
C ALA A 12 0.05 2.60 -1.13
N ALA A 13 0.69 3.27 -2.09
CA ALA A 13 -0.07 3.99 -3.10
C ALA A 13 -0.89 3.02 -3.94
N HIS A 14 -0.31 1.91 -4.31
CA HIS A 14 -0.99 0.91 -5.10
C HIS A 14 -2.20 0.34 -4.34
N VAL A 15 -2.00 -0.02 -3.09
CA VAL A 15 -3.05 -0.62 -2.29
C VAL A 15 -4.18 0.36 -2.06
N ILE A 16 -3.83 1.61 -1.73
CA ILE A 16 -4.85 2.62 -1.47
C ILE A 16 -5.72 2.82 -2.70
N GLU A 17 -5.08 2.93 -3.85
CA GLU A 17 -5.83 3.16 -5.06
C GLU A 17 -6.72 1.98 -5.39
N LYS A 18 -6.19 0.78 -5.27
CA LYS A 18 -6.95 -0.41 -5.61
C LYS A 18 -8.08 -0.66 -4.62
N ALA A 19 -7.91 -0.23 -3.38
CA ALA A 19 -8.94 -0.40 -2.37
C ALA A 19 -10.06 0.63 -2.48
N GLY A 20 -9.88 1.66 -3.28
CA GLY A 20 -10.93 2.64 -3.47
C GLY A 20 -10.62 4.03 -2.93
N GLY A 21 -9.42 4.25 -2.42
CA GLY A 21 -9.02 5.57 -1.98
C GLY A 21 -8.74 5.65 -0.50
N VAL A 22 -8.14 6.76 -0.11
CA VAL A 22 -7.75 6.98 1.27
C VAL A 22 -8.92 6.86 2.26
N PRO A 23 -10.09 7.44 1.99
CA PRO A 23 -11.18 7.35 2.96
C PRO A 23 -11.60 5.91 3.24
N ILE A 24 -11.60 5.06 2.21
CA ILE A 24 -11.98 3.67 2.38
C ILE A 24 -10.94 2.95 3.24
N VAL A 25 -9.67 3.16 2.92
CA VAL A 25 -8.61 2.50 3.67
C VAL A 25 -8.59 2.96 5.12
N ALA A 26 -8.76 4.26 5.33
CA ALA A 26 -8.76 4.80 6.69
C ALA A 26 -9.88 4.18 7.51
N ARG A 27 -11.04 4.03 6.92
CA ARG A 27 -12.16 3.46 7.63
C ARG A 27 -11.90 2.00 8.01
N ILE A 28 -11.41 1.23 7.06
CA ILE A 28 -11.16 -0.18 7.31
C ILE A 28 -10.07 -0.37 8.36
N CYS A 29 -9.04 0.46 8.31
CA CYS A 29 -7.92 0.32 9.21
C CYS A 29 -8.15 0.98 10.57
N GLY A 30 -9.19 1.78 10.69
CA GLY A 30 -9.43 2.48 11.94
C GLY A 30 -8.41 3.58 12.18
N ARG A 31 -7.95 4.23 11.11
CA ARG A 31 -6.96 5.28 11.20
C ARG A 31 -7.50 6.55 10.58
N SER A 32 -6.88 7.68 10.88
CA SER A 32 -7.28 8.92 10.24
C SER A 32 -6.79 8.93 8.80
N GLU A 33 -7.42 9.74 7.98
CA GLU A 33 -6.99 9.85 6.60
C GLU A 33 -5.58 10.43 6.52
N VAL A 34 -5.23 11.31 7.43
CA VAL A 34 -3.89 11.87 7.45
C VAL A 34 -2.87 10.77 7.68
N SER A 35 -3.16 9.85 8.59
CA SER A 35 -2.27 8.74 8.83
C SER A 35 -2.06 7.90 7.58
N VAL A 36 -3.13 7.66 6.85
CA VAL A 36 -3.03 6.87 5.63
C VAL A 36 -2.24 7.61 4.57
N TYR A 37 -2.45 8.91 4.44
CA TYR A 37 -1.66 9.69 3.49
C TYR A 37 -0.18 9.60 3.80
N LYS A 38 0.18 9.54 5.08
CA LYS A 38 1.58 9.49 5.46
C LYS A 38 2.27 8.22 5.01
N TRP A 39 1.52 7.20 4.71
CA TRP A 39 2.13 5.97 4.21
C TRP A 39 2.84 6.22 2.89
N LYS A 40 2.40 7.20 2.13
CA LYS A 40 3.01 7.50 0.83
C LYS A 40 4.18 8.47 0.96
N TRP A 41 4.38 9.05 2.11
CA TRP A 41 5.45 10.02 2.29
C TRP A 41 6.75 9.29 2.60
N SER A 42 7.86 9.92 2.23
CA SER A 42 9.16 9.37 2.56
C SER A 42 9.36 9.41 4.07
N LYS A 43 10.25 8.57 4.54
CA LYS A 43 10.52 8.56 5.97
C LYS A 43 11.08 9.88 6.44
N ALA A 44 11.83 10.55 5.59
CA ALA A 44 12.39 11.84 5.95
C ALA A 44 11.31 12.86 6.23
N LYS A 45 10.12 12.67 5.66
CA LYS A 45 9.04 13.61 5.88
C LYS A 45 8.02 13.10 6.88
N GLY A 46 8.39 12.10 7.62
CA GLY A 46 7.48 11.59 8.64
C GLY A 46 6.55 10.49 8.17
N GLY A 47 6.79 9.97 6.99
CA GLY A 47 5.95 8.90 6.47
C GLY A 47 6.57 7.55 6.66
N THR A 48 5.98 6.54 6.05
CA THR A 48 6.46 5.17 6.15
C THR A 48 7.31 4.76 4.97
N GLY A 49 7.48 5.63 4.00
CA GLY A 49 8.26 5.28 2.82
C GLY A 49 7.52 4.35 1.88
N GLY A 50 6.22 4.36 1.93
CA GLY A 50 5.42 3.51 1.05
C GLY A 50 5.04 2.18 1.65
N LEU A 51 5.39 1.95 2.92
CA LEU A 51 5.06 0.69 3.56
C LEU A 51 3.72 0.80 4.28
N ILE A 52 3.02 -0.31 4.35
CA ILE A 52 1.76 -0.37 5.06
C ILE A 52 2.00 -1.08 6.37
N PRO A 53 1.55 -0.51 7.51
CA PRO A 53 1.73 -1.20 8.78
C PRO A 53 1.06 -2.57 8.72
N THR A 54 1.72 -3.55 9.33
CA THR A 54 1.26 -4.92 9.27
C THR A 54 -0.18 -5.07 9.74
N GLU A 55 -0.50 -4.39 10.81
CA GLU A 55 -1.83 -4.45 11.37
C GLU A 55 -2.86 -3.98 10.37
N CYS A 56 -2.55 -2.91 9.64
CA CYS A 56 -3.47 -2.39 8.65
C CYS A 56 -3.56 -3.33 7.45
N ALA A 57 -2.45 -3.92 7.06
CA ALA A 57 -2.48 -4.88 5.97
C ALA A 57 -3.38 -6.06 6.31
N GLN A 58 -3.34 -6.50 7.55
CA GLN A 58 -4.19 -7.60 7.96
C GLN A 58 -5.66 -7.22 7.91
N LYS A 59 -5.97 -6.00 8.32
CA LYS A 59 -7.36 -5.55 8.28
C LYS A 59 -7.85 -5.42 6.85
N LEU A 60 -6.99 -4.95 5.98
CA LEU A 60 -7.37 -4.82 4.57
C LEU A 60 -7.57 -6.19 3.93
N MET A 61 -6.73 -7.16 4.27
CA MET A 61 -6.92 -8.49 3.72
C MET A 61 -8.19 -9.13 4.25
N SER A 62 -8.51 -8.89 5.50
CA SER A 62 -9.77 -9.38 6.03
C SER A 62 -10.95 -8.75 5.30
N ALA A 63 -10.86 -7.47 5.02
CA ALA A 63 -11.92 -6.81 4.27
C ALA A 63 -12.02 -7.38 2.87
N ALA A 64 -10.90 -7.71 2.27
CA ALA A 64 -10.91 -8.32 0.94
C ALA A 64 -11.60 -9.68 0.98
N GLY A 65 -11.39 -10.43 2.03
CA GLY A 65 -12.05 -11.71 2.18
C GLY A 65 -13.54 -11.59 2.32
N ARG A 66 -14.00 -10.44 2.82
CA ARG A 66 -15.43 -10.19 2.93
C ARG A 66 -16.00 -9.53 1.68
N GLY A 67 -15.18 -9.28 0.69
CA GLY A 67 -15.64 -8.65 -0.54
C GLY A 67 -15.77 -7.14 -0.45
N GLU A 68 -15.23 -6.53 0.57
CA GLU A 68 -15.35 -5.08 0.74
C GLU A 68 -14.36 -4.31 -0.11
N VAL A 69 -13.21 -4.89 -0.38
CA VAL A 69 -12.22 -4.26 -1.25
C VAL A 69 -11.66 -5.31 -2.18
N ASN A 70 -11.09 -4.86 -3.27
CA ASN A 70 -10.57 -5.78 -4.28
C ASN A 70 -9.05 -5.86 -4.16
N LEU A 71 -8.60 -6.59 -3.16
CA LEU A 71 -7.17 -6.75 -2.91
C LEU A 71 -6.82 -8.21 -2.82
N VAL A 72 -5.60 -8.54 -3.22
CA VAL A 72 -5.05 -9.89 -3.08
C VAL A 72 -3.72 -9.76 -2.36
N PRO A 73 -3.20 -10.84 -1.80
CA PRO A 73 -1.95 -10.76 -1.04
C PRO A 73 -0.81 -10.15 -1.83
N GLU A 74 -0.77 -10.41 -3.11
CA GLU A 74 0.31 -9.88 -3.94
C GLU A 74 0.34 -8.37 -3.99
N ASP A 75 -0.79 -7.72 -3.73
CA ASP A 75 -0.81 -6.27 -3.76
C ASP A 75 0.04 -5.66 -2.67
N PHE A 76 0.35 -6.43 -1.64
CA PHE A 76 1.13 -5.93 -0.52
C PHE A 76 2.61 -6.15 -0.69
N PHE A 77 3.03 -6.76 -1.78
CA PHE A 77 4.43 -6.92 -2.08
C PHE A 77 4.83 -5.82 -3.03
N GLU A 78 6.14 -5.53 -3.03
CA GLU A 78 6.61 -4.51 -3.90
C GLU A 78 6.42 -4.91 -5.33
N ILE A 79 5.80 -4.06 -6.09
CA ILE A 79 5.48 -4.37 -7.43
C ILE A 79 6.67 -4.65 -8.27
N THR A 80 7.72 -3.90 -8.05
CA THR A 80 8.90 -4.12 -8.84
C THR A 80 9.51 -5.43 -8.54
N SER A 81 9.42 -5.91 -7.34
CA SER A 81 10.04 -7.16 -7.06
C SER A 81 9.35 -8.25 -7.80
N GLY A 82 8.08 -8.11 -8.01
CA GLY A 82 7.38 -9.13 -8.73
C GLY A 82 7.91 -9.32 -10.09
N ARG A 83 8.32 -8.27 -10.75
CA ARG A 83 8.78 -8.45 -12.06
C ARG A 83 10.20 -8.86 -12.07
N THR A 84 10.93 -8.54 -11.05
CA THR A 84 12.30 -8.85 -11.08
C THR A 84 12.57 -10.26 -10.87
N TRP A 85 12.02 -10.83 -9.90
CA TRP A 85 12.46 -12.13 -9.54
C TRP A 85 11.88 -13.20 -10.40
N LYS A 86 10.94 -12.86 -11.19
CA LYS A 86 10.44 -13.87 -11.96
C LYS A 86 11.33 -14.32 -13.01
N HIS A 87 12.34 -13.62 -13.35
CA HIS A 87 13.17 -14.13 -14.31
C HIS A 87 14.27 -14.84 -13.80
N VAL A 88 14.29 -15.10 -12.61
CA VAL A 88 15.38 -15.80 -12.12
C VAL A 88 15.30 -17.17 -12.53
#